data_6afb9b0488509a6c61d091f49b06dcb1
#
_entry.id   6afb9b0488509a6c61d091f49b06dcb1
#
_cell.length_a   1.000
_cell.length_b   1.000
_cell.length_c   1.000
_cell.angle_alpha   90.00
_cell.angle_beta   90.00
_cell.angle_gamma   90.00
#
_symmetry.space_group_name_H-M   'P 1'
#
loop_
_entity.id
_entity.type
_entity.pdbx_description
1 polymer ?
#
loop_
_entity_poly.entity_id
_entity_poly.type
_entity_poly.pdbx_seq_one_letter_code
_entity_poly.pdbx_strand_id
1 'polypeptide(L)'
;MYKRKEYPIKSYVPMRTNKDRTCICCGDTIPAGSSRMIPRHAKANHGLCFSCFRKWRDTGGDLKLMDNPGDAKKEYVIHMSNIMKGNCDIIKGRKLYVAFKKAINGGKKIVIKFDTDQPISMSTRVINPSFGVIMDEYGKDIFQGNLKLVDVPKGVKDLIVNYIEKYSKL
;
A
#
# COMPACT_ATOMS: atom_id res chain seq x y z
N MET A 1 -10.34 -23.90 -5.77
CA MET A 1 -9.44 -22.95 -5.06
C MET A 1 -8.03 -23.52 -5.10
N TYR A 2 -7.12 -22.89 -5.82
CA TYR A 2 -5.76 -23.40 -6.00
C TYR A 2 -4.94 -23.02 -4.76
N LYS A 3 -4.68 -23.99 -3.87
CA LYS A 3 -3.76 -23.74 -2.73
C LYS A 3 -2.34 -23.61 -3.24
N ARG A 4 -1.72 -22.46 -3.01
CA ARG A 4 -0.32 -22.22 -3.37
C ARG A 4 0.58 -23.15 -2.55
N LYS A 5 1.50 -23.84 -3.22
CA LYS A 5 2.45 -24.72 -2.56
C LYS A 5 3.43 -23.91 -1.70
N GLU A 6 3.53 -24.24 -0.43
CA GLU A 6 4.52 -23.65 0.47
C GLU A 6 5.88 -24.35 0.31
N TYR A 7 6.94 -23.58 0.39
CA TYR A 7 8.30 -24.05 0.27
C TYR A 7 9.09 -23.70 1.53
N PRO A 8 9.95 -24.60 2.04
CA PRO A 8 10.77 -24.28 3.19
C PRO A 8 11.79 -23.18 2.86
N ILE A 9 12.07 -22.31 3.82
CA ILE A 9 12.93 -21.12 3.63
C ILE A 9 14.29 -21.47 3.04
N LYS A 10 14.88 -22.59 3.46
CA LYS A 10 16.18 -23.09 2.97
C LYS A 10 16.19 -23.48 1.48
N SER A 11 15.03 -23.63 0.85
CA SER A 11 14.92 -23.94 -0.58
C SER A 11 15.05 -22.71 -1.47
N TYR A 12 14.98 -21.49 -0.92
CA TYR A 12 15.04 -20.25 -1.66
C TYR A 12 16.48 -19.89 -2.05
N VAL A 13 16.66 -19.57 -3.31
CA VAL A 13 17.94 -19.13 -3.88
C VAL A 13 17.77 -17.80 -4.61
N PRO A 14 18.79 -16.94 -4.66
CA PRO A 14 18.75 -15.73 -5.45
C PRO A 14 18.71 -16.07 -6.95
N MET A 15 17.83 -15.42 -7.69
CA MET A 15 17.72 -15.55 -9.13
C MET A 15 17.53 -14.18 -9.77
N ARG A 16 18.35 -13.86 -10.75
CA ARG A 16 18.20 -12.63 -11.54
C ARG A 16 16.97 -12.75 -12.44
N THR A 17 16.17 -11.68 -12.48
CA THR A 17 14.97 -11.64 -13.33
C THR A 17 15.27 -10.92 -14.65
N ASN A 18 14.79 -11.46 -15.77
CA ASN A 18 14.93 -10.88 -17.10
C ASN A 18 13.79 -9.94 -17.49
N LYS A 19 12.75 -9.86 -16.66
CA LYS A 19 11.61 -8.96 -16.81
C LYS A 19 11.07 -8.58 -15.43
N ASP A 20 10.27 -7.54 -15.38
CA ASP A 20 9.59 -7.13 -14.16
C ASP A 20 8.77 -8.27 -13.57
N ARG A 21 8.92 -8.46 -12.27
CA ARG A 21 8.22 -9.49 -11.50
C ARG A 21 7.54 -8.86 -10.29
N THR A 22 6.59 -9.57 -9.72
CA THR A 22 5.89 -9.13 -8.51
C THR A 22 6.29 -10.00 -7.35
N CYS A 23 6.65 -9.37 -6.22
CA CYS A 23 6.84 -10.08 -4.97
C CYS A 23 5.53 -10.71 -4.50
N ILE A 24 5.52 -12.01 -4.22
CA ILE A 24 4.31 -12.72 -3.80
C ILE A 24 3.91 -12.44 -2.34
N CYS A 25 4.72 -11.67 -1.60
CA CYS A 25 4.44 -11.31 -0.21
C CYS A 25 3.93 -9.86 -0.09
N CYS A 26 4.65 -8.87 -0.63
CA CYS A 26 4.28 -7.45 -0.52
C CYS A 26 3.61 -6.88 -1.77
N GLY A 27 3.63 -7.60 -2.89
CA GLY A 27 3.10 -7.10 -4.16
C GLY A 27 3.98 -6.10 -4.90
N ASP A 28 5.15 -5.72 -4.34
CA ASP A 28 6.05 -4.76 -4.97
C ASP A 28 6.66 -5.30 -6.26
N THR A 29 6.92 -4.41 -7.19
CA THR A 29 7.62 -4.74 -8.43
C THR A 29 9.10 -4.97 -8.15
N ILE A 30 9.62 -6.10 -8.63
CA ILE A 30 11.04 -6.44 -8.68
C ILE A 30 11.47 -6.16 -10.11
N PRO A 31 12.26 -5.10 -10.37
CA PRO A 31 12.60 -4.70 -11.73
C PRO A 31 13.40 -5.74 -12.50
N ALA A 32 13.28 -5.73 -13.82
CA ALA A 32 14.14 -6.51 -14.70
C ALA A 32 15.62 -6.22 -14.40
N GLY A 33 16.46 -7.23 -14.43
CA GLY A 33 17.88 -7.12 -14.07
C GLY A 33 18.17 -7.23 -12.57
N SER A 34 17.16 -7.08 -11.70
CA SER A 34 17.30 -7.27 -10.25
C SER A 34 17.28 -8.74 -9.86
N SER A 35 17.81 -9.04 -8.67
CA SER A 35 17.70 -10.37 -8.09
C SER A 35 16.47 -10.49 -7.18
N ARG A 36 15.89 -11.67 -7.15
CA ARG A 36 14.80 -12.06 -6.25
C ARG A 36 15.08 -13.41 -5.63
N MET A 37 14.41 -13.74 -4.54
CA MET A 37 14.50 -15.06 -3.91
C MET A 37 13.40 -15.96 -4.46
N ILE A 38 13.75 -17.15 -4.95
CA ILE A 38 12.83 -18.13 -5.53
C ILE A 38 13.16 -19.54 -5.03
N PRO A 39 12.17 -20.39 -4.72
CA PRO A 39 12.45 -21.80 -4.41
C PRO A 39 13.06 -22.51 -5.62
N ARG A 40 14.06 -23.35 -5.42
CA ARG A 40 14.83 -24.02 -6.51
C ARG A 40 13.99 -24.70 -7.58
N HIS A 41 12.88 -25.29 -7.21
CA HIS A 41 12.02 -26.05 -8.12
C HIS A 41 10.65 -25.40 -8.36
N ALA A 42 10.51 -24.09 -8.06
CA ALA A 42 9.25 -23.40 -8.22
C ALA A 42 9.11 -22.75 -9.60
N LYS A 43 7.85 -22.61 -10.03
CA LYS A 43 7.53 -21.81 -11.20
C LYS A 43 7.87 -20.34 -10.99
N ALA A 44 8.05 -19.60 -12.07
CA ALA A 44 8.53 -18.22 -12.09
C ALA A 44 7.74 -17.19 -11.25
N ASN A 45 6.53 -17.50 -10.83
CA ASN A 45 5.63 -16.63 -10.06
C ASN A 45 5.69 -16.82 -8.53
N HIS A 46 6.67 -17.57 -8.00
CA HIS A 46 6.87 -17.78 -6.55
C HIS A 46 7.98 -16.90 -5.95
N GLY A 47 8.36 -15.82 -6.61
CA GLY A 47 9.49 -15.00 -6.18
C GLY A 47 9.14 -13.99 -5.08
N LEU A 48 10.08 -13.83 -4.14
CA LEU A 48 10.07 -12.83 -3.08
C LEU A 48 11.11 -11.74 -3.36
N CYS A 49 10.81 -10.49 -3.04
CA CYS A 49 11.87 -9.49 -2.93
C CYS A 49 12.79 -9.80 -1.73
N PHE A 50 14.03 -9.28 -1.76
CA PHE A 50 14.99 -9.54 -0.70
C PHE A 50 14.51 -9.03 0.67
N SER A 51 13.79 -7.93 0.71
CA SER A 51 13.24 -7.37 1.96
C SER A 51 12.27 -8.34 2.63
N CYS A 52 11.28 -8.86 1.87
CA CYS A 52 10.33 -9.84 2.39
C CYS A 52 10.99 -11.16 2.78
N PHE A 53 11.93 -11.65 1.97
CA PHE A 53 12.67 -12.87 2.29
C PHE A 53 13.49 -12.72 3.57
N ARG A 54 14.22 -11.61 3.72
CA ARG A 54 15.03 -11.32 4.91
C ARG A 54 14.16 -11.23 6.15
N LYS A 55 13.06 -10.46 6.09
CA LYS A 55 12.12 -10.34 7.19
C LYS A 55 11.57 -11.72 7.62
N TRP A 56 11.17 -12.54 6.67
CA TRP A 56 10.68 -13.90 6.96
C TRP A 56 11.76 -14.78 7.59
N ARG A 57 12.98 -14.76 7.04
CA ARG A 57 14.12 -15.52 7.59
C ARG A 57 14.45 -15.12 9.03
N ASP A 58 14.48 -13.80 9.30
CA ASP A 58 14.98 -13.25 10.56
C ASP A 58 13.92 -13.32 11.68
N THR A 59 12.63 -13.29 11.35
CA THR A 59 11.54 -13.35 12.34
C THR A 59 11.03 -14.76 12.61
N GLY A 60 11.33 -15.72 11.73
CA GLY A 60 10.78 -17.08 11.81
C GLY A 60 9.24 -17.14 11.71
N GLY A 61 8.59 -16.02 11.37
CA GLY A 61 7.15 -15.90 11.25
C GLY A 61 6.60 -16.54 9.97
N ASP A 62 5.30 -16.80 9.96
CA ASP A 62 4.61 -17.30 8.78
C ASP A 62 4.65 -16.27 7.64
N LEU A 63 5.06 -16.71 6.47
CA LEU A 63 5.03 -15.90 5.27
C LEU A 63 3.60 -15.82 4.74
N LYS A 64 2.93 -14.69 4.93
CA LYS A 64 1.62 -14.44 4.32
C LYS A 64 1.81 -14.19 2.84
N LEU A 65 1.53 -15.22 2.03
CA LEU A 65 1.57 -15.13 0.58
C LEU A 65 0.25 -14.56 0.06
N MET A 66 0.33 -13.73 -0.97
CA MET A 66 -0.85 -13.23 -1.66
C MET A 66 -1.40 -14.29 -2.59
N ASP A 67 -2.70 -14.53 -2.55
CA ASP A 67 -3.38 -15.46 -3.46
C ASP A 67 -3.29 -14.99 -4.91
N ASN A 68 -3.39 -13.69 -5.14
CA ASN A 68 -3.25 -13.03 -6.43
C ASN A 68 -2.31 -11.82 -6.37
N PRO A 69 -1.01 -11.99 -6.65
CA PRO A 69 -0.06 -10.88 -6.68
C PRO A 69 -0.43 -9.76 -7.70
N GLY A 70 -1.24 -10.09 -8.71
CA GLY A 70 -1.78 -9.13 -9.67
C GLY A 70 -2.78 -8.15 -9.06
N ASP A 71 -3.51 -8.57 -8.02
CA ASP A 71 -4.47 -7.69 -7.33
C ASP A 71 -3.77 -6.73 -6.36
N ALA A 72 -2.66 -7.15 -5.76
CA ALA A 72 -1.82 -6.27 -4.95
C ALA A 72 -1.16 -5.14 -5.76
N LYS A 73 -0.97 -5.33 -7.08
CA LYS A 73 -0.53 -4.24 -7.97
C LYS A 73 -1.59 -3.16 -8.18
N LYS A 74 -2.85 -3.47 -7.90
CA LYS A 74 -3.98 -2.55 -8.12
C LYS A 74 -4.25 -1.65 -6.92
N GLU A 75 -3.80 -2.00 -5.73
CA GLU A 75 -4.07 -1.27 -4.49
C GLU A 75 -2.78 -0.82 -3.79
N TYR A 76 -2.78 0.40 -3.29
CA TYR A 76 -1.76 0.94 -2.40
C TYR A 76 -2.40 1.17 -1.03
N VAL A 77 -2.04 0.34 -0.06
CA VAL A 77 -2.61 0.40 1.29
C VAL A 77 -1.84 1.40 2.15
N ILE A 78 -2.56 2.39 2.64
CA ILE A 78 -2.06 3.41 3.57
C ILE A 78 -2.57 3.04 4.96
N HIS A 79 -1.67 2.69 5.85
CA HIS A 79 -1.97 2.39 7.25
C HIS A 79 -1.99 3.67 8.08
N MET A 80 -3.15 4.01 8.62
CA MET A 80 -3.30 5.24 9.42
C MET A 80 -2.47 5.17 10.71
N SER A 81 -2.23 3.98 11.26
CA SER A 81 -1.28 3.77 12.36
C SER A 81 0.13 4.32 12.07
N ASN A 82 0.57 4.33 10.81
CA ASN A 82 1.86 4.90 10.40
C ASN A 82 1.81 6.40 10.16
N ILE A 83 0.66 6.90 9.71
CA ILE A 83 0.46 8.34 9.41
C ILE A 83 0.26 9.14 10.69
N MET A 84 -0.54 8.61 11.63
CA MET A 84 -0.98 9.33 12.83
C MET A 84 0.06 9.40 13.96
N LYS A 85 1.26 8.88 13.74
CA LYS A 85 2.36 9.02 14.69
C LYS A 85 2.81 10.48 14.82
N GLY A 86 2.84 10.98 16.05
CA GLY A 86 3.26 12.34 16.38
C GLY A 86 2.10 13.33 16.56
N ASN A 87 2.40 14.53 17.03
CA ASN A 87 1.40 15.51 17.48
C ASN A 87 1.04 16.59 16.47
N CYS A 88 1.80 16.72 15.37
CA CYS A 88 1.59 17.78 14.39
C CYS A 88 0.70 17.35 13.23
N ASP A 89 -0.50 17.92 13.16
CA ASP A 89 -1.51 17.59 12.14
C ASP A 89 -1.06 17.92 10.71
N ILE A 90 -0.32 19.01 10.52
CA ILE A 90 0.22 19.42 9.20
C ILE A 90 1.21 18.35 8.71
N ILE A 91 2.06 17.81 9.60
CA ILE A 91 3.00 16.74 9.25
C ILE A 91 2.25 15.47 8.88
N LYS A 92 1.18 15.12 9.62
CA LYS A 92 0.31 13.98 9.30
C LYS A 92 -0.32 14.15 7.89
N GLY A 93 -0.86 15.33 7.60
CA GLY A 93 -1.41 15.65 6.28
C GLY A 93 -0.38 15.51 5.16
N ARG A 94 0.84 16.03 5.35
CA ARG A 94 1.95 15.89 4.38
C ARG A 94 2.37 14.43 4.16
N LYS A 95 2.42 13.61 5.22
CA LYS A 95 2.70 12.17 5.10
C LYS A 95 1.63 11.48 4.26
N LEU A 96 0.37 11.82 4.49
CA LEU A 96 -0.76 11.27 3.74
C LEU A 96 -0.71 11.69 2.26
N TYR A 97 -0.40 12.96 1.97
CA TYR A 97 -0.15 13.45 0.62
C TYR A 97 0.94 12.67 -0.11
N VAL A 98 2.09 12.46 0.55
CA VAL A 98 3.19 11.66 -0.04
C VAL A 98 2.76 10.23 -0.36
N ALA A 99 1.95 9.62 0.52
CA ALA A 99 1.41 8.29 0.30
C ALA A 99 0.44 8.26 -0.89
N PHE A 100 -0.45 9.25 -1.03
CA PHE A 100 -1.33 9.40 -2.19
C PHE A 100 -0.54 9.54 -3.49
N LYS A 101 0.47 10.41 -3.49
CA LYS A 101 1.34 10.62 -4.65
C LYS A 101 2.03 9.33 -5.12
N LYS A 102 2.52 8.52 -4.18
CA LYS A 102 3.10 7.19 -4.48
C LYS A 102 2.08 6.25 -5.11
N ALA A 103 0.85 6.24 -4.61
CA ALA A 103 -0.22 5.41 -5.15
C ALA A 103 -0.59 5.83 -6.58
N ILE A 104 -0.81 7.14 -6.79
CA ILE A 104 -1.21 7.72 -8.08
C ILE A 104 -0.12 7.50 -9.12
N ASN A 105 1.14 7.83 -8.80
CA ASN A 105 2.26 7.64 -9.72
C ASN A 105 2.50 6.16 -10.06
N GLY A 106 2.11 5.24 -9.16
CA GLY A 106 2.15 3.81 -9.40
C GLY A 106 0.92 3.27 -10.13
N GLY A 107 -0.05 4.10 -10.52
CA GLY A 107 -1.31 3.68 -11.14
C GLY A 107 -2.16 2.76 -10.26
N LYS A 108 -2.06 2.91 -8.93
CA LYS A 108 -2.71 2.03 -7.94
C LYS A 108 -3.93 2.70 -7.34
N LYS A 109 -4.95 1.91 -7.04
CA LYS A 109 -6.06 2.37 -6.20
C LYS A 109 -5.57 2.66 -4.78
N ILE A 110 -6.09 3.71 -4.18
CA ILE A 110 -5.76 4.13 -2.82
C ILE A 110 -6.67 3.39 -1.85
N VAL A 111 -6.08 2.67 -0.91
CA VAL A 111 -6.81 2.05 0.20
C VAL A 111 -6.30 2.66 1.50
N ILE A 112 -7.16 3.36 2.24
CA ILE A 112 -6.82 3.90 3.56
C ILE A 112 -7.40 2.93 4.60
N LYS A 113 -6.53 2.32 5.38
CA LYS A 113 -6.90 1.44 6.48
C LYS A 113 -6.74 2.16 7.81
N PHE A 114 -7.84 2.25 8.56
CA PHE A 114 -7.89 2.86 9.90
C PHE A 114 -7.59 1.81 10.96
N ASP A 115 -6.34 1.39 11.04
CA ASP A 115 -5.83 0.30 11.87
C ASP A 115 -5.14 0.80 13.15
N THR A 116 -5.76 1.74 13.85
CA THR A 116 -5.24 2.29 15.09
C THR A 116 -6.35 2.40 16.15
N ASP A 117 -6.04 2.03 17.38
CA ASP A 117 -6.91 2.19 18.54
C ASP A 117 -6.95 3.65 19.07
N GLN A 118 -6.08 4.49 18.54
CA GLN A 118 -6.04 5.91 18.86
C GLN A 118 -7.17 6.66 18.14
N PRO A 119 -7.84 7.61 18.80
CA PRO A 119 -8.82 8.46 18.15
C PRO A 119 -8.20 9.19 16.96
N ILE A 120 -8.74 8.98 15.77
CA ILE A 120 -8.25 9.67 14.56
C ILE A 120 -9.04 10.95 14.38
N SER A 121 -8.38 12.09 14.54
CA SER A 121 -8.91 13.38 14.16
C SER A 121 -8.49 13.72 12.74
N MET A 122 -9.45 13.76 11.83
CA MET A 122 -9.26 14.24 10.45
C MET A 122 -9.60 15.73 10.38
N SER A 123 -8.83 16.55 11.10
CA SER A 123 -8.98 17.99 11.08
C SER A 123 -8.66 18.60 9.70
N THR A 124 -9.09 19.84 9.46
CA THR A 124 -8.74 20.59 8.25
C THR A 124 -7.21 20.70 8.05
N ARG A 125 -6.44 20.72 9.15
CA ARG A 125 -4.97 20.72 9.12
C ARG A 125 -4.37 19.40 8.61
N VAL A 126 -5.14 18.31 8.61
CA VAL A 126 -4.75 17.03 8.00
C VAL A 126 -5.30 16.93 6.58
N ILE A 127 -6.58 17.26 6.39
CA ILE A 127 -7.29 17.06 5.12
C ILE A 127 -6.79 18.03 4.04
N ASN A 128 -6.63 19.33 4.34
CA ASN A 128 -6.20 20.29 3.34
C ASN A 128 -4.81 19.97 2.75
N PRO A 129 -3.74 19.74 3.55
CA PRO A 129 -2.43 19.42 3.00
C PRO A 129 -2.31 17.99 2.44
N SER A 130 -3.37 17.20 2.43
CA SER A 130 -3.43 15.86 1.84
C SER A 130 -4.43 15.79 0.69
N PHE A 131 -5.69 15.59 0.98
CA PHE A 131 -6.76 15.50 -0.03
C PHE A 131 -6.86 16.78 -0.86
N GLY A 132 -6.81 17.96 -0.22
CA GLY A 132 -6.90 19.24 -0.91
C GLY A 132 -5.81 19.39 -1.96
N VAL A 133 -4.54 19.24 -1.57
CA VAL A 133 -3.40 19.39 -2.50
C VAL A 133 -3.45 18.37 -3.64
N ILE A 134 -3.85 17.12 -3.37
CA ILE A 134 -4.02 16.12 -4.43
C ILE A 134 -5.13 16.51 -5.41
N MET A 135 -6.25 17.04 -4.91
CA MET A 135 -7.33 17.48 -5.78
C MET A 135 -6.97 18.75 -6.58
N ASP A 136 -6.12 19.61 -6.03
CA ASP A 136 -5.55 20.76 -6.78
C ASP A 136 -4.65 20.31 -7.92
N GLU A 137 -3.81 19.29 -7.68
CA GLU A 137 -2.85 18.79 -8.67
C GLU A 137 -3.51 17.92 -9.75
N TYR A 138 -4.45 17.05 -9.39
CA TYR A 138 -4.98 15.99 -10.26
C TYR A 138 -6.50 16.11 -10.55
N GLY A 139 -7.17 17.07 -9.94
CA GLY A 139 -8.62 17.20 -9.99
C GLY A 139 -9.34 16.31 -8.97
N LYS A 140 -10.60 16.67 -8.61
CA LYS A 140 -11.38 15.94 -7.60
C LYS A 140 -11.70 14.51 -8.00
N ASP A 141 -11.78 14.24 -9.30
CA ASP A 141 -12.14 12.93 -9.83
C ASP A 141 -11.07 11.85 -9.58
N ILE A 142 -9.86 12.26 -9.15
CA ILE A 142 -8.76 11.33 -8.81
C ILE A 142 -9.17 10.31 -7.74
N PHE A 143 -10.09 10.68 -6.86
CA PHE A 143 -10.60 9.78 -5.81
C PHE A 143 -11.85 9.00 -6.22
N GLN A 144 -12.53 9.37 -7.33
CA GLN A 144 -13.72 8.65 -7.79
C GLN A 144 -13.36 7.24 -8.26
N GLY A 145 -13.93 6.23 -7.58
CA GLY A 145 -13.64 4.82 -7.87
C GLY A 145 -12.22 4.35 -7.57
N ASN A 146 -11.34 5.28 -7.13
CA ASN A 146 -9.95 4.99 -6.81
C ASN A 146 -9.63 5.04 -5.31
N LEU A 147 -10.57 5.48 -4.47
CA LEU A 147 -10.41 5.54 -3.01
C LEU A 147 -11.30 4.51 -2.34
N LYS A 148 -10.70 3.70 -1.47
CA LYS A 148 -11.37 2.74 -0.58
C LYS A 148 -11.00 3.05 0.86
N LEU A 149 -11.98 3.18 1.72
CA LEU A 149 -11.80 3.39 3.15
C LEU A 149 -12.17 2.10 3.88
N VAL A 150 -11.26 1.60 4.71
CA VAL A 150 -11.41 0.33 5.45
C VAL A 150 -11.33 0.60 6.94
N ASP A 151 -12.21 -0.02 7.71
CA ASP A 151 -12.30 0.08 9.17
C ASP A 151 -12.38 1.54 9.67
N VAL A 152 -13.10 2.39 8.92
CA VAL A 152 -13.16 3.82 9.19
C VAL A 152 -14.12 4.13 10.36
N PRO A 153 -13.69 4.97 11.32
CA PRO A 153 -14.55 5.40 12.43
C PRO A 153 -15.80 6.15 11.93
N LYS A 154 -16.92 5.99 12.66
CA LYS A 154 -18.16 6.71 12.36
C LYS A 154 -17.89 8.23 12.36
N GLY A 155 -18.39 8.92 11.34
CA GLY A 155 -18.20 10.36 11.15
C GLY A 155 -16.92 10.76 10.39
N VAL A 156 -15.84 9.99 10.46
CA VAL A 156 -14.62 10.26 9.66
C VAL A 156 -14.87 9.99 8.17
N LYS A 157 -15.61 8.94 7.86
CA LYS A 157 -16.00 8.62 6.48
C LYS A 157 -16.80 9.76 5.86
N ASP A 158 -17.83 10.21 6.55
CA ASP A 158 -18.71 11.29 6.07
C ASP A 158 -17.94 12.59 5.89
N LEU A 159 -17.02 12.88 6.80
CA LEU A 159 -16.16 14.07 6.72
C LEU A 159 -15.26 14.03 5.47
N ILE A 160 -14.63 12.89 5.18
CA ILE A 160 -13.76 12.72 3.99
C ILE A 160 -14.62 12.81 2.72
N VAL A 161 -15.73 12.10 2.66
CA VAL A 161 -16.62 12.09 1.49
C VAL A 161 -17.17 13.50 1.23
N ASN A 162 -17.73 14.14 2.25
CA ASN A 162 -18.26 15.51 2.13
C ASN A 162 -17.17 16.52 1.71
N TYR A 163 -15.94 16.35 2.19
CA TYR A 163 -14.84 17.21 1.78
C TYR A 163 -14.50 17.04 0.30
N ILE A 164 -14.43 15.81 -0.20
CA ILE A 164 -14.16 15.53 -1.62
C ILE A 164 -15.29 16.05 -2.50
N GLU A 165 -16.56 15.82 -2.12
CA GLU A 165 -17.72 16.22 -2.90
C GLU A 165 -17.88 17.74 -3.00
N LYS A 166 -17.67 18.45 -1.89
CA LYS A 166 -17.82 19.90 -1.78
C LYS A 166 -16.57 20.68 -2.19
N TYR A 167 -15.51 19.97 -2.55
CA TYR A 167 -14.27 20.63 -2.93
C TYR A 167 -14.46 21.47 -4.18
N SER A 168 -14.28 22.79 -4.04
CA SER A 168 -14.12 23.73 -5.15
C SER A 168 -12.69 24.25 -5.12
N LYS A 169 -12.03 24.30 -6.27
CA LYS A 169 -10.72 24.96 -6.37
C LYS A 169 -10.86 26.39 -5.83
N LEU A 170 -10.01 26.74 -4.86
CA LEU A 170 -9.84 28.11 -4.41
C LEU A 170 -9.21 28.95 -5.51
#